data_e0695b2e8fc1d54f0e789c078ff7d6fc
#
_entry.id   e0695b2e8fc1d54f0e789c078ff7d6fc
#
_cell.length_a   1.000
_cell.length_b   1.000
_cell.length_c   1.000
_cell.angle_alpha   90.00
_cell.angle_beta   90.00
_cell.angle_gamma   90.00
#
_symmetry.space_group_name_H-M   'P 1'
#
loop_
_entity.id
_entity.type
_entity.pdbx_description
1 polymer ?
#
loop_
_entity_poly.entity_id
_entity_poly.type
_entity_poly.pdbx_seq_one_letter_code
_entity_poly.pdbx_strand_id
1 'polypeptide(L)'
;LPVALAQETATCSYEVVQTYPHDQNAFTQGLIFDQGELYESTGLEGKSSVRKVDLETGKVLQISKLDDRYFGEGMTLWQDRLIQLTWVSKTGFVYDKETLKQIATFSYPTQGWGITHNHQELIMSDGSNTLYFLNPNTFKETKRIKVTENDRPIDKLNELEFVKGEIWANIWLSDRIARIDPETGVVTGWLDLTGI
;
A
#
# COMPACT_ATOMS: atom_id res chain seq x y z
N LEU A 1 -10.79 -6.14 -40.89
CA LEU A 1 -11.22 -5.97 -39.49
C LEU A 1 -10.71 -4.59 -39.04
N PRO A 2 -11.53 -3.72 -38.44
CA PRO A 2 -11.06 -2.45 -37.92
C PRO A 2 -10.06 -2.73 -36.78
N VAL A 3 -8.86 -2.20 -36.87
CA VAL A 3 -7.92 -2.14 -35.76
C VAL A 3 -8.54 -1.13 -34.78
N ALA A 4 -8.97 -1.61 -33.61
CA ALA A 4 -9.37 -0.71 -32.55
C ALA A 4 -8.14 0.11 -32.16
N LEU A 5 -8.20 1.42 -32.35
CA LEU A 5 -7.18 2.32 -31.82
C LEU A 5 -7.19 2.16 -30.30
N ALA A 6 -6.05 1.81 -29.72
CA ALA A 6 -5.89 1.80 -28.27
C ALA A 6 -6.25 3.20 -27.76
N GLN A 7 -7.22 3.27 -26.86
CA GLN A 7 -7.61 4.54 -26.25
C GLN A 7 -6.47 4.95 -25.32
N GLU A 8 -5.89 6.12 -25.53
CA GLU A 8 -4.85 6.66 -24.65
C GLU A 8 -5.43 6.81 -23.25
N THR A 9 -4.79 6.18 -22.26
CA THR A 9 -5.19 6.27 -20.86
C THR A 9 -4.86 7.67 -20.33
N ALA A 10 -5.83 8.34 -19.73
CA ALA A 10 -5.67 9.70 -19.24
C ALA A 10 -4.56 9.80 -18.19
N THR A 11 -3.70 10.81 -18.31
CA THR A 11 -2.68 11.12 -17.31
C THR A 11 -3.01 12.45 -16.64
N CYS A 12 -3.04 12.47 -15.31
CA CYS A 12 -3.21 13.64 -14.47
C CYS A 12 -1.85 14.10 -13.94
N SER A 13 -1.71 15.39 -13.67
CA SER A 13 -0.64 15.99 -12.89
C SER A 13 -1.11 16.23 -11.47
N TYR A 14 -0.22 16.70 -10.62
CA TYR A 14 -0.48 17.02 -9.20
C TYR A 14 -0.26 18.50 -8.92
N GLU A 15 -0.80 18.95 -7.80
CA GLU A 15 -0.49 20.23 -7.16
C GLU A 15 -0.14 19.98 -5.71
N VAL A 16 1.03 20.47 -5.25
CA VAL A 16 1.42 20.38 -3.85
C VAL A 16 0.67 21.44 -3.05
N VAL A 17 -0.29 21.00 -2.25
CA VAL A 17 -1.13 21.88 -1.41
C VAL A 17 -0.43 22.18 -0.08
N GLN A 18 0.23 21.18 0.51
CA GLN A 18 0.89 21.27 1.82
C GLN A 18 2.05 20.29 1.91
N THR A 19 3.10 20.67 2.66
CA THR A 19 4.21 19.78 3.01
C THR A 19 4.35 19.72 4.53
N TYR A 20 4.77 18.57 5.03
CA TYR A 20 4.94 18.31 6.45
C TYR A 20 6.35 17.78 6.73
N PRO A 21 6.92 18.08 7.94
CA PRO A 21 8.18 17.49 8.36
C PRO A 21 8.08 15.96 8.41
N HIS A 22 9.16 15.28 8.05
CA HIS A 22 9.24 13.82 8.10
C HIS A 22 10.63 13.37 8.58
N ASP A 23 10.70 12.23 9.27
CA ASP A 23 11.96 11.61 9.68
C ASP A 23 12.72 11.10 8.46
N GLN A 24 13.82 11.76 8.09
CA GLN A 24 14.64 11.41 6.94
C GLN A 24 15.29 10.01 7.03
N ASN A 25 15.31 9.39 8.22
CA ASN A 25 15.82 8.05 8.43
C ASN A 25 14.71 6.98 8.36
N ALA A 26 13.48 7.38 8.23
CA ALA A 26 12.37 6.46 8.01
C ALA A 26 12.40 5.95 6.57
N PHE A 27 12.49 4.64 6.41
CA PHE A 27 12.32 4.00 5.10
C PHE A 27 10.85 3.61 4.95
N THR A 28 10.02 4.61 4.62
CA THR A 28 8.56 4.51 4.57
C THR A 28 8.10 3.50 3.53
N GLN A 29 7.21 2.62 3.94
CA GLN A 29 6.60 1.57 3.10
C GLN A 29 5.07 1.63 3.10
N GLY A 30 4.47 2.34 4.03
CA GLY A 30 3.04 2.57 4.08
C GLY A 30 2.71 3.73 5.01
N LEU A 31 1.70 4.51 4.65
CA LEU A 31 1.21 5.66 5.40
C LEU A 31 -0.30 5.57 5.52
N ILE A 32 -0.83 5.90 6.69
CA ILE A 32 -2.26 5.96 6.95
C ILE A 32 -2.55 7.23 7.74
N PHE A 33 -3.48 8.03 7.26
CA PHE A 33 -4.01 9.16 8.01
C PHE A 33 -5.42 8.84 8.50
N ASP A 34 -5.61 8.82 9.81
CA ASP A 34 -6.91 8.55 10.42
C ASP A 34 -7.15 9.46 11.63
N GLN A 35 -8.27 10.19 11.63
CA GLN A 35 -8.74 11.04 12.73
C GLN A 35 -7.69 12.04 13.27
N GLY A 36 -6.87 12.61 12.38
CA GLY A 36 -5.84 13.58 12.76
C GLY A 36 -4.48 12.96 13.11
N GLU A 37 -4.35 11.65 13.08
CA GLU A 37 -3.14 10.90 13.41
C GLU A 37 -2.54 10.27 12.16
N LEU A 38 -1.22 10.29 12.05
CA LEU A 38 -0.49 9.63 10.99
C LEU A 38 0.14 8.35 11.52
N TYR A 39 -0.12 7.23 10.85
CA TYR A 39 0.54 5.95 11.11
C TYR A 39 1.49 5.64 9.96
N GLU A 40 2.67 5.15 10.29
CA GLU A 40 3.72 4.87 9.33
C GLU A 40 4.28 3.46 9.53
N SER A 41 4.37 2.70 8.45
CA SER A 41 5.14 1.46 8.36
C SER A 41 6.49 1.73 7.74
N THR A 42 7.56 1.27 8.39
CA THR A 42 8.93 1.44 7.87
C THR A 42 9.60 0.10 7.60
N GLY A 43 10.43 0.08 6.55
CA GLY A 43 11.26 -1.06 6.16
C GLY A 43 12.67 -1.03 6.75
N LEU A 44 13.54 -1.84 6.17
CA LEU A 44 14.92 -2.17 6.52
C LEU A 44 15.04 -3.17 7.69
N GLU A 45 15.77 -4.26 7.46
CA GLU A 45 16.08 -5.26 8.49
C GLU A 45 16.78 -4.60 9.67
N GLY A 46 16.36 -4.92 10.89
CA GLY A 46 16.84 -4.31 12.13
C GLY A 46 16.35 -2.88 12.40
N LYS A 47 15.56 -2.27 11.48
CA LYS A 47 15.03 -0.91 11.63
C LYS A 47 13.53 -0.80 11.40
N SER A 48 12.91 -1.87 10.92
CA SER A 48 11.48 -1.90 10.60
C SER A 48 10.59 -1.61 11.81
N SER A 49 9.55 -0.83 11.62
CA SER A 49 8.64 -0.42 12.70
C SER A 49 7.25 -0.07 12.20
N VAL A 50 6.30 -0.05 13.13
CA VAL A 50 5.03 0.66 13.01
C VAL A 50 5.09 1.86 13.94
N ARG A 51 4.74 3.04 13.45
CA ARG A 51 4.84 4.31 14.17
C ARG A 51 3.52 5.06 14.16
N LYS A 52 3.27 5.80 15.23
CA LYS A 52 2.29 6.89 15.28
C LYS A 52 3.08 8.20 15.24
N VAL A 53 2.77 9.07 14.32
CA VAL A 53 3.54 10.28 14.03
C VAL A 53 2.63 11.49 14.11
N ASP A 54 3.09 12.55 14.74
CA ASP A 54 2.45 13.85 14.70
C ASP A 54 2.67 14.49 13.32
N LEU A 55 1.58 14.72 12.59
CA LEU A 55 1.64 15.19 11.21
C LEU A 55 2.33 16.55 11.08
N GLU A 56 2.05 17.49 11.99
CA GLU A 56 2.53 18.87 11.88
C GLU A 56 4.02 19.00 12.19
N THR A 57 4.53 18.15 13.07
CA THR A 57 5.94 18.23 13.54
C THR A 57 6.83 17.12 13.01
N GLY A 58 6.25 16.05 12.44
CA GLY A 58 6.98 14.84 12.06
C GLY A 58 7.49 14.02 13.25
N LYS A 59 7.10 14.37 14.48
CA LYS A 59 7.59 13.71 15.70
C LYS A 59 6.94 12.35 15.88
N VAL A 60 7.77 11.32 16.08
CA VAL A 60 7.29 9.98 16.45
C VAL A 60 6.74 10.02 17.88
N LEU A 61 5.42 9.81 18.01
CA LEU A 61 4.71 9.80 19.30
C LEU A 61 4.75 8.42 19.95
N GLN A 62 4.69 7.37 19.13
CA GLN A 62 4.70 5.98 19.57
C GLN A 62 5.35 5.11 18.49
N ILE A 63 6.04 4.03 18.91
CA ILE A 63 6.73 3.12 18.01
C ILE A 63 6.64 1.68 18.52
N SER A 64 6.35 0.76 17.61
CA SER A 64 6.49 -0.68 17.79
C SER A 64 7.51 -1.20 16.79
N LYS A 65 8.64 -1.72 17.26
CA LYS A 65 9.70 -2.28 16.40
C LYS A 65 9.37 -3.72 16.03
N LEU A 66 9.66 -4.09 14.79
CA LEU A 66 9.66 -5.48 14.36
C LEU A 66 10.93 -6.19 14.87
N ASP A 67 10.88 -7.52 14.91
CA ASP A 67 12.08 -8.35 15.07
C ASP A 67 13.04 -8.09 13.88
N ASP A 68 14.35 -8.05 14.15
CA ASP A 68 15.39 -7.63 13.22
C ASP A 68 15.43 -8.42 11.90
N ARG A 69 14.87 -9.63 11.88
CA ARG A 69 14.77 -10.50 10.69
C ARG A 69 13.70 -10.06 9.69
N TYR A 70 12.83 -9.13 10.04
CA TYR A 70 11.74 -8.71 9.17
C TYR A 70 12.04 -7.38 8.49
N PHE A 71 11.67 -7.31 7.24
CA PHE A 71 11.56 -6.06 6.49
C PHE A 71 10.08 -5.69 6.43
N GLY A 72 9.67 -4.63 7.14
CA GLY A 72 8.29 -4.13 7.14
C GLY A 72 7.96 -3.48 5.81
N GLU A 73 6.74 -3.70 5.35
CA GLU A 73 6.21 -3.24 4.07
C GLU A 73 4.90 -2.47 4.26
N GLY A 74 4.04 -2.44 3.26
CA GLY A 74 2.79 -1.72 3.26
C GLY A 74 1.92 -1.99 4.49
N MET A 75 1.09 -1.02 4.83
CA MET A 75 0.22 -1.07 6.00
C MET A 75 -1.14 -0.46 5.69
N THR A 76 -2.21 -1.04 6.25
CA THR A 76 -3.57 -0.49 6.17
C THR A 76 -4.28 -0.52 7.51
N LEU A 77 -5.29 0.33 7.67
CA LEU A 77 -6.17 0.35 8.83
C LEU A 77 -7.45 -0.41 8.52
N TRP A 78 -7.74 -1.45 9.28
CA TRP A 78 -9.01 -2.18 9.23
C TRP A 78 -9.71 -2.11 10.57
N GLN A 79 -10.78 -1.32 10.68
CA GLN A 79 -11.44 -1.00 11.95
C GLN A 79 -10.42 -0.40 12.94
N ASP A 80 -10.23 -1.01 14.10
CA ASP A 80 -9.27 -0.59 15.13
C ASP A 80 -7.94 -1.36 15.06
N ARG A 81 -7.59 -1.94 13.91
CA ARG A 81 -6.40 -2.76 13.71
C ARG A 81 -5.54 -2.23 12.57
N LEU A 82 -4.27 -2.03 12.84
CA LEU A 82 -3.27 -1.82 11.78
C LEU A 82 -2.78 -3.18 11.29
N ILE A 83 -2.75 -3.37 9.97
CA ILE A 83 -2.34 -4.61 9.31
C ILE A 83 -1.11 -4.27 8.47
N GLN A 84 0.05 -4.83 8.83
CA GLN A 84 1.33 -4.61 8.17
C GLN A 84 1.81 -5.87 7.48
N LEU A 85 2.34 -5.73 6.27
CA LEU A 85 3.02 -6.80 5.55
C LEU A 85 4.52 -6.81 5.84
N THR A 86 5.19 -7.90 5.44
CA THR A 86 6.64 -7.99 5.33
C THR A 86 7.04 -8.46 3.94
N TRP A 87 8.22 -8.09 3.47
CA TRP A 87 8.67 -8.37 2.12
C TRP A 87 8.73 -9.89 1.81
N VAL A 88 9.87 -10.53 2.04
CA VAL A 88 10.10 -11.93 1.66
C VAL A 88 9.70 -12.93 2.74
N SER A 89 9.49 -12.47 3.96
CA SER A 89 9.15 -13.34 5.10
C SER A 89 7.73 -13.88 5.06
N LYS A 90 6.88 -13.38 4.13
CA LYS A 90 5.51 -13.86 3.91
C LYS A 90 4.67 -13.88 5.18
N THR A 91 4.97 -12.98 6.10
CA THR A 91 4.34 -12.85 7.41
C THR A 91 3.71 -11.48 7.52
N GLY A 92 2.44 -11.43 7.86
CA GLY A 92 1.76 -10.18 8.18
C GLY A 92 1.54 -10.06 9.69
N PHE A 93 1.53 -8.84 10.18
CA PHE A 93 1.31 -8.49 11.57
C PHE A 93 0.03 -7.70 11.73
N VAL A 94 -0.67 -7.93 12.81
CA VAL A 94 -1.85 -7.17 13.20
C VAL A 94 -1.55 -6.50 14.53
N TYR A 95 -1.79 -5.19 14.58
CA TYR A 95 -1.59 -4.39 15.78
C TYR A 95 -2.92 -3.77 16.22
N ASP A 96 -3.08 -3.61 17.50
CA ASP A 96 -4.07 -2.70 18.07
C ASP A 96 -3.67 -1.26 17.75
N LYS A 97 -4.56 -0.48 17.14
CA LYS A 97 -4.28 0.87 16.64
C LYS A 97 -3.83 1.83 17.75
N GLU A 98 -4.45 1.77 18.91
CA GLU A 98 -4.20 2.72 19.99
C GLU A 98 -2.88 2.46 20.72
N THR A 99 -2.56 1.20 20.92
CA THR A 99 -1.40 0.80 21.73
C THR A 99 -0.19 0.40 20.90
N LEU A 100 -0.34 0.21 19.59
CA LEU A 100 0.62 -0.39 18.67
C LEU A 100 1.16 -1.75 19.15
N LYS A 101 0.43 -2.44 20.03
CA LYS A 101 0.79 -3.78 20.45
C LYS A 101 0.41 -4.78 19.37
N GLN A 102 1.33 -5.66 19.02
CA GLN A 102 1.04 -6.78 18.13
C GLN A 102 0.03 -7.72 18.80
N ILE A 103 -1.09 -7.99 18.13
CA ILE A 103 -2.18 -8.83 18.65
C ILE A 103 -2.35 -10.14 17.88
N ALA A 104 -1.88 -10.19 16.61
CA ALA A 104 -1.95 -11.40 15.80
C ALA A 104 -0.87 -11.41 14.71
N THR A 105 -0.71 -12.57 14.08
CA THR A 105 0.07 -12.76 12.84
C THR A 105 -0.73 -13.57 11.85
N PHE A 106 -0.41 -13.40 10.57
CA PHE A 106 -0.94 -14.23 9.49
C PHE A 106 0.15 -14.49 8.44
N SER A 107 -0.13 -15.37 7.50
CA SER A 107 0.81 -15.70 6.42
C SER A 107 0.12 -15.62 5.06
N TYR A 108 0.90 -15.35 4.04
CA TYR A 108 0.49 -15.31 2.65
C TYR A 108 1.56 -15.96 1.74
N PRO A 109 1.22 -16.42 0.53
CA PRO A 109 2.11 -17.31 -0.24
C PRO A 109 3.19 -16.59 -1.04
N THR A 110 3.06 -15.27 -1.26
CA THR A 110 3.92 -14.44 -2.11
C THR A 110 4.83 -13.53 -1.27
N GLN A 111 5.50 -12.59 -1.89
CA GLN A 111 6.03 -11.40 -1.20
C GLN A 111 4.84 -10.50 -0.79
N GLY A 112 5.05 -9.64 0.20
CA GLY A 112 4.12 -8.56 0.52
C GLY A 112 4.77 -7.24 0.20
N TRP A 113 4.07 -6.37 -0.55
CA TRP A 113 4.54 -5.02 -0.87
C TRP A 113 3.56 -3.99 -0.33
N GLY A 114 2.50 -3.65 -1.03
CA GLY A 114 1.46 -2.73 -0.57
C GLY A 114 0.21 -3.44 -0.08
N ILE A 115 -0.57 -2.76 0.76
CA ILE A 115 -1.87 -3.25 1.22
C ILE A 115 -2.82 -2.09 1.48
N THR A 116 -4.03 -2.20 0.96
CA THR A 116 -5.17 -1.30 1.26
C THR A 116 -6.44 -2.11 1.46
N HIS A 117 -7.61 -1.47 1.48
CA HIS A 117 -8.90 -2.15 1.56
C HIS A 117 -10.01 -1.37 0.85
N ASN A 118 -11.02 -2.09 0.34
CA ASN A 118 -12.22 -1.53 -0.30
C ASN A 118 -13.44 -1.48 0.63
N HIS A 119 -13.25 -1.49 1.96
CA HIS A 119 -14.25 -1.61 3.02
C HIS A 119 -14.93 -2.98 3.15
N GLN A 120 -14.61 -3.94 2.29
CA GLN A 120 -15.11 -5.32 2.34
C GLN A 120 -13.98 -6.33 2.41
N GLU A 121 -12.91 -6.09 1.67
CA GLU A 121 -11.74 -6.96 1.55
C GLU A 121 -10.47 -6.15 1.67
N LEU A 122 -9.41 -6.78 2.15
CA LEU A 122 -8.04 -6.26 2.02
C LEU A 122 -7.56 -6.51 0.59
N ILE A 123 -6.72 -5.64 0.07
CA ILE A 123 -6.14 -5.72 -1.28
C ILE A 123 -4.64 -5.61 -1.15
N MET A 124 -3.90 -6.63 -1.61
CA MET A 124 -2.45 -6.75 -1.44
C MET A 124 -1.75 -6.82 -2.80
N SER A 125 -0.60 -6.16 -2.93
CA SER A 125 0.35 -6.28 -4.03
C SER A 125 1.56 -7.13 -3.61
N ASP A 126 2.31 -7.65 -4.61
CA ASP A 126 3.52 -8.45 -4.41
C ASP A 126 4.66 -8.09 -5.39
N GLY A 127 4.54 -6.93 -6.04
CA GLY A 127 5.50 -6.48 -7.06
C GLY A 127 5.25 -7.05 -8.46
N SER A 128 4.35 -8.02 -8.63
CA SER A 128 3.87 -8.47 -9.94
C SER A 128 2.71 -7.60 -10.44
N ASN A 129 2.12 -7.97 -11.56
CA ASN A 129 0.88 -7.37 -12.06
C ASN A 129 -0.38 -7.96 -11.41
N THR A 130 -0.26 -8.62 -10.25
CA THR A 130 -1.40 -9.25 -9.57
C THR A 130 -1.76 -8.50 -8.32
N LEU A 131 -3.05 -8.25 -8.13
CA LEU A 131 -3.62 -7.79 -6.87
C LEU A 131 -4.44 -8.92 -6.25
N TYR A 132 -4.18 -9.20 -4.97
CA TYR A 132 -4.80 -10.27 -4.20
C TYR A 132 -5.83 -9.67 -3.24
N PHE A 133 -7.05 -10.16 -3.29
CA PHE A 133 -8.11 -9.78 -2.36
C PHE A 133 -8.16 -10.80 -1.23
N LEU A 134 -8.17 -10.32 0.01
CA LEU A 134 -8.13 -11.17 1.19
C LEU A 134 -9.32 -10.87 2.10
N ASN A 135 -9.87 -11.90 2.71
CA ASN A 135 -10.85 -11.74 3.77
C ASN A 135 -10.19 -11.10 5.00
N PRO A 136 -10.69 -9.98 5.54
CA PRO A 136 -10.03 -9.21 6.58
C PRO A 136 -9.99 -9.88 7.97
N ASN A 137 -10.73 -10.96 8.16
CA ASN A 137 -10.77 -11.69 9.42
C ASN A 137 -9.94 -12.97 9.38
N THR A 138 -9.87 -13.63 8.22
CA THR A 138 -9.16 -14.90 8.06
C THR A 138 -7.84 -14.76 7.30
N PHE A 139 -7.63 -13.62 6.64
CA PHE A 139 -6.50 -13.31 5.74
C PHE A 139 -6.35 -14.29 4.57
N LYS A 140 -7.37 -15.10 4.31
CA LYS A 140 -7.39 -16.00 3.16
C LYS A 140 -7.77 -15.24 1.90
N GLU A 141 -7.09 -15.60 0.81
CA GLU A 141 -7.42 -15.08 -0.51
C GLU A 141 -8.86 -15.46 -0.90
N THR A 142 -9.60 -14.47 -1.40
CA THR A 142 -10.97 -14.60 -1.91
C THR A 142 -10.98 -14.56 -3.43
N LYS A 143 -10.23 -13.63 -4.01
CA LYS A 143 -10.05 -13.47 -5.46
C LYS A 143 -8.71 -12.82 -5.77
N ARG A 144 -8.31 -12.82 -7.03
CA ARG A 144 -7.21 -12.01 -7.55
C ARG A 144 -7.55 -11.44 -8.91
N ILE A 145 -6.95 -10.32 -9.25
CA ILE A 145 -7.08 -9.70 -10.57
C ILE A 145 -5.70 -9.47 -11.17
N LYS A 146 -5.64 -9.41 -12.50
CA LYS A 146 -4.43 -9.03 -13.24
C LYS A 146 -4.55 -7.59 -13.70
N VAL A 147 -3.55 -6.77 -13.37
CA VAL A 147 -3.52 -5.38 -13.79
C VAL A 147 -2.93 -5.27 -15.18
N THR A 148 -3.68 -4.59 -16.06
CA THR A 148 -3.30 -4.41 -17.47
C THR A 148 -3.66 -3.01 -17.97
N GLU A 149 -2.90 -2.54 -18.96
CA GLU A 149 -3.24 -1.39 -19.79
C GLU A 149 -3.13 -1.80 -21.26
N ASN A 150 -4.22 -1.66 -22.02
CA ASN A 150 -4.28 -2.11 -23.43
C ASN A 150 -3.80 -3.55 -23.60
N ASP A 151 -4.28 -4.46 -22.76
CA ASP A 151 -3.93 -5.89 -22.69
C ASP A 151 -2.46 -6.18 -22.35
N ARG A 152 -1.68 -5.18 -21.97
CA ARG A 152 -0.28 -5.35 -21.51
C ARG A 152 -0.24 -5.36 -19.98
N PRO A 153 0.49 -6.29 -19.36
CA PRO A 153 0.62 -6.33 -17.92
C PRO A 153 1.34 -5.08 -17.38
N ILE A 154 0.88 -4.59 -16.24
CA ILE A 154 1.51 -3.53 -15.47
C ILE A 154 2.11 -4.16 -14.21
N ASP A 155 3.40 -4.40 -14.25
CA ASP A 155 4.17 -4.96 -13.13
C ASP A 155 4.67 -3.88 -12.16
N LYS A 156 5.31 -4.34 -11.08
CA LYS A 156 5.89 -3.50 -10.02
C LYS A 156 4.86 -2.71 -9.22
N LEU A 157 3.65 -3.25 -9.10
CA LEU A 157 2.64 -2.70 -8.21
C LEU A 157 3.18 -2.74 -6.77
N ASN A 158 3.28 -1.58 -6.14
CA ASN A 158 3.86 -1.43 -4.81
C ASN A 158 2.81 -0.97 -3.81
N GLU A 159 3.04 0.14 -3.14
CA GLU A 159 2.12 0.70 -2.16
C GLU A 159 0.76 0.99 -2.80
N LEU A 160 -0.31 0.77 -2.03
CA LEU A 160 -1.69 0.79 -2.51
C LEU A 160 -2.56 1.69 -1.65
N GLU A 161 -3.46 2.43 -2.33
CA GLU A 161 -4.58 3.11 -1.69
C GLU A 161 -5.89 2.88 -2.42
N PHE A 162 -7.00 2.85 -1.69
CA PHE A 162 -8.34 2.75 -2.26
C PHE A 162 -9.04 4.11 -2.20
N VAL A 163 -9.13 4.78 -3.36
CA VAL A 163 -9.62 6.16 -3.44
C VAL A 163 -10.80 6.24 -4.40
N LYS A 164 -11.96 6.67 -3.89
CA LYS A 164 -13.17 6.92 -4.68
C LYS A 164 -13.57 5.76 -5.60
N GLY A 165 -13.43 4.53 -5.10
CA GLY A 165 -13.83 3.32 -5.84
C GLY A 165 -12.76 2.73 -6.77
N GLU A 166 -11.57 3.31 -6.82
CA GLU A 166 -10.44 2.81 -7.60
C GLU A 166 -9.29 2.41 -6.69
N ILE A 167 -8.46 1.45 -7.14
CA ILE A 167 -7.18 1.13 -6.51
C ILE A 167 -6.12 2.03 -7.13
N TRP A 168 -5.38 2.74 -6.28
CA TRP A 168 -4.24 3.55 -6.68
C TRP A 168 -2.98 2.81 -6.26
N ALA A 169 -2.07 2.56 -7.21
CA ALA A 169 -0.88 1.77 -6.99
C ALA A 169 0.37 2.53 -7.42
N ASN A 170 1.31 2.74 -6.50
CA ASN A 170 2.64 3.20 -6.85
C ASN A 170 3.33 2.15 -7.73
N ILE A 171 4.01 2.58 -8.78
CA ILE A 171 4.83 1.71 -9.61
C ILE A 171 6.28 1.85 -9.16
N TRP A 172 6.83 0.80 -8.57
CA TRP A 172 8.18 0.82 -8.02
C TRP A 172 9.23 1.19 -9.08
N LEU A 173 10.16 2.08 -8.72
CA LEU A 173 11.16 2.73 -9.58
C LEU A 173 10.54 3.59 -10.70
N SER A 174 9.40 4.21 -10.43
CA SER A 174 8.73 5.13 -11.35
C SER A 174 8.11 6.27 -10.53
N ASP A 175 7.96 7.43 -11.15
CA ASP A 175 7.25 8.58 -10.58
C ASP A 175 5.74 8.54 -10.89
N ARG A 176 5.19 7.34 -11.18
CA ARG A 176 3.80 7.18 -11.60
C ARG A 176 2.99 6.36 -10.62
N ILE A 177 1.74 6.75 -10.46
CA ILE A 177 0.72 5.99 -9.76
C ILE A 177 -0.32 5.54 -10.78
N ALA A 178 -0.61 4.23 -10.83
CA ALA A 178 -1.69 3.69 -11.64
C ALA A 178 -3.02 3.81 -10.91
N ARG A 179 -4.08 4.25 -11.60
CA ARG A 179 -5.46 4.14 -11.17
C ARG A 179 -6.05 2.90 -11.81
N ILE A 180 -6.63 2.03 -11.03
CA ILE A 180 -6.99 0.67 -11.45
C ILE A 180 -8.44 0.40 -11.06
N ASP A 181 -9.23 -0.08 -12.00
CA ASP A 181 -10.57 -0.59 -11.75
C ASP A 181 -10.49 -1.90 -10.92
N PRO A 182 -11.11 -1.97 -9.72
CA PRO A 182 -10.97 -3.11 -8.82
C PRO A 182 -11.68 -4.38 -9.29
N GLU A 183 -12.59 -4.29 -10.26
CA GLU A 183 -13.31 -5.45 -10.78
C GLU A 183 -12.61 -6.07 -11.99
N THR A 184 -12.06 -5.24 -12.87
CA THR A 184 -11.47 -5.69 -14.13
C THR A 184 -9.94 -5.75 -14.10
N GLY A 185 -9.29 -4.98 -13.23
CA GLY A 185 -7.84 -4.81 -13.21
C GLY A 185 -7.32 -3.89 -14.33
N VAL A 186 -8.19 -3.26 -15.09
CA VAL A 186 -7.80 -2.33 -16.16
C VAL A 186 -7.35 -1.00 -15.57
N VAL A 187 -6.21 -0.48 -16.05
CA VAL A 187 -5.75 0.86 -15.69
C VAL A 187 -6.69 1.90 -16.34
N THR A 188 -7.34 2.70 -15.49
CA THR A 188 -8.28 3.75 -15.87
C THR A 188 -7.63 5.11 -16.05
N GLY A 189 -6.45 5.29 -15.45
CA GLY A 189 -5.72 6.56 -15.50
C GLY A 189 -4.36 6.46 -14.83
N TRP A 190 -3.59 7.51 -15.00
CA TRP A 190 -2.27 7.67 -14.37
C TRP A 190 -2.19 8.99 -13.62
N LEU A 191 -1.46 9.02 -12.54
CA LEU A 191 -0.96 10.25 -11.92
C LEU A 191 0.56 10.27 -12.11
N ASP A 192 1.06 11.36 -12.70
CA ASP A 192 2.49 11.61 -12.89
C ASP A 192 3.00 12.54 -11.81
N LEU A 193 3.94 12.03 -11.00
CA LEU A 193 4.58 12.74 -9.89
C LEU A 193 5.99 13.25 -10.25
N THR A 194 6.36 13.25 -11.53
CA THR A 194 7.67 13.74 -11.97
C THR A 194 7.95 15.15 -11.42
N GLY A 195 9.03 15.28 -10.68
CA GLY A 195 9.49 16.56 -10.11
C GLY A 195 8.95 16.92 -8.73
N ILE A 196 8.22 15.99 -8.05
CA ILE A 196 7.79 16.17 -6.67
C ILE A 196 8.97 16.19 -5.71
#